data_17dd65c1659c450e3bf55b05918aaf5d
#
_entry.id   17dd65c1659c450e3bf55b05918aaf5d
#
_cell.length_a   1.000
_cell.length_b   1.000
_cell.length_c   1.000
_cell.angle_alpha   90.00
_cell.angle_beta   90.00
_cell.angle_gamma   90.00
#
_symmetry.space_group_name_H-M   'P 1'
#
loop_
_entity.id
_entity.type
_entity.pdbx_description
1 polymer ?
#
loop_
_entity_poly.entity_id
_entity_poly.type
_entity_poly.pdbx_seq_one_letter_code
_entity_poly.pdbx_strand_id
1 'polypeptide(L)'
;MSYRPTCVVRAPVATRSGYGGMSRDIVRHLIEYDKYNVEVHSINWGETPMNALDVNNPADKMILERIVPEEFPTQPDLYISVSIPTEFNPVGKYNIGITAGIETTQASVEWVEAMNRMDVNFVISEHAKAVFDASKYQAHNEHGEQIGVMECVKPIEVLHNCVDTYTYKKTNRSQLESSVKDMIDTIPEKFNYLFVGHWLKGDVGQDRKNVGLLVKIFYELFKRTEFEKSQFGGRPGLILKTGEVDSSILDREKIISKLEQVKKSVELEEGESLPNIYLVHGDLTDRELNSLYNHDKVKAHVTFTKGEGFGRPLLEASLTGKPVIAPGWSGHMDFLNPEQAILLGGALEDIHPSAFYDNIIIEGAKWMSVDPNMAATGMSEAFLNYKPWRAKANKLAKVNKGNFNYKKIRSNMWKLLDKYVPEFQAPAKKMELNLPKLTKVGEQTADNVPEVKLPKLMKVK
;
A
#
# COMPACT_ATOMS: atom_id res chain seq x y z
N MET A 1 -29.60 -13.46 -21.98
CA MET A 1 -28.37 -12.81 -21.45
C MET A 1 -27.65 -13.86 -20.61
N SER A 2 -26.34 -14.02 -20.77
CA SER A 2 -25.54 -14.90 -19.91
C SER A 2 -25.58 -14.35 -18.48
N TYR A 3 -25.55 -15.24 -17.50
CA TYR A 3 -25.46 -14.85 -16.09
C TYR A 3 -24.19 -14.04 -15.86
N ARG A 4 -24.32 -12.89 -15.18
CA ARG A 4 -23.19 -12.05 -14.79
C ARG A 4 -23.07 -12.10 -13.27
N PRO A 5 -22.03 -12.75 -12.71
CA PRO A 5 -21.87 -12.91 -11.28
C PRO A 5 -21.70 -11.57 -10.56
N THR A 6 -22.18 -11.47 -9.32
CA THR A 6 -21.97 -10.29 -8.47
C THR A 6 -20.61 -10.38 -7.79
N CYS A 7 -19.82 -9.31 -7.92
CA CYS A 7 -18.54 -9.13 -7.22
C CYS A 7 -18.64 -7.94 -6.27
N VAL A 8 -18.58 -8.20 -4.97
CA VAL A 8 -18.50 -7.14 -3.95
C VAL A 8 -17.06 -6.90 -3.56
N VAL A 9 -16.62 -5.64 -3.62
CA VAL A 9 -15.29 -5.20 -3.19
C VAL A 9 -15.43 -4.33 -1.94
N ARG A 10 -15.03 -4.84 -0.78
CA ARG A 10 -14.94 -4.09 0.47
C ARG A 10 -13.56 -3.48 0.60
N ALA A 11 -13.46 -2.14 0.52
CA ALA A 11 -12.18 -1.46 0.38
C ALA A 11 -12.23 0.03 0.73
N PRO A 12 -11.14 0.66 1.21
CA PRO A 12 -11.11 2.09 1.55
C PRO A 12 -10.94 3.00 0.31
N VAL A 13 -11.78 2.82 -0.72
CA VAL A 13 -11.63 3.48 -2.05
C VAL A 13 -11.65 5.01 -1.99
N ALA A 14 -12.37 5.60 -1.03
CA ALA A 14 -12.55 7.04 -0.90
C ALA A 14 -11.40 7.72 -0.12
N THR A 15 -10.44 6.98 0.43
CA THR A 15 -9.41 7.53 1.31
C THR A 15 -8.14 7.95 0.57
N ARG A 16 -7.44 8.98 1.11
CA ARG A 16 -6.12 9.44 0.63
C ARG A 16 -4.98 8.63 1.23
N SER A 17 -5.11 7.31 1.29
CA SER A 17 -4.10 6.39 1.81
C SER A 17 -3.48 5.54 0.69
N GLY A 18 -2.37 4.85 1.00
CA GLY A 18 -1.79 3.84 0.11
C GLY A 18 -2.78 2.72 -0.21
N TYR A 19 -3.54 2.26 0.80
CA TYR A 19 -4.64 1.29 0.60
C TYR A 19 -5.76 1.86 -0.27
N GLY A 20 -6.15 3.13 -0.08
CA GLY A 20 -7.14 3.77 -0.93
C GLY A 20 -6.72 3.83 -2.40
N GLY A 21 -5.47 4.18 -2.67
CA GLY A 21 -4.91 4.17 -4.03
C GLY A 21 -4.94 2.77 -4.66
N MET A 22 -4.46 1.76 -3.94
CA MET A 22 -4.52 0.36 -4.37
C MET A 22 -5.96 -0.11 -4.62
N SER A 23 -6.87 0.22 -3.72
CA SER A 23 -8.29 -0.14 -3.84
C SER A 23 -8.94 0.43 -5.10
N ARG A 24 -8.67 1.69 -5.42
CA ARG A 24 -9.17 2.33 -6.66
C ARG A 24 -8.65 1.63 -7.90
N ASP A 25 -7.38 1.24 -7.92
CA ASP A 25 -6.79 0.51 -9.03
C ASP A 25 -7.44 -0.88 -9.20
N ILE A 26 -7.63 -1.62 -8.11
CA ILE A 26 -8.29 -2.95 -8.11
C ILE A 26 -9.72 -2.85 -8.63
N VAL A 27 -10.52 -1.88 -8.12
CA VAL A 27 -11.90 -1.70 -8.58
C VAL A 27 -11.96 -1.35 -10.07
N ARG A 28 -11.09 -0.46 -10.56
CA ARG A 28 -11.01 -0.14 -11.99
C ARG A 28 -10.62 -1.36 -12.83
N HIS A 29 -9.65 -2.17 -12.37
CA HIS A 29 -9.27 -3.40 -13.05
C HIS A 29 -10.43 -4.40 -13.17
N LEU A 30 -11.28 -4.52 -12.14
CA LEU A 30 -12.46 -5.37 -12.15
C LEU A 30 -13.56 -4.85 -13.09
N ILE A 31 -13.79 -3.53 -13.08
CA ILE A 31 -14.75 -2.89 -14.00
C ILE A 31 -14.33 -3.12 -15.46
N GLU A 32 -13.04 -2.93 -15.77
CA GLU A 32 -12.51 -3.13 -17.12
C GLU A 32 -12.41 -4.63 -17.52
N TYR A 33 -12.39 -5.54 -16.53
CA TYR A 33 -12.47 -6.98 -16.80
C TYR A 33 -13.81 -7.40 -17.36
N ASP A 34 -14.86 -6.69 -17.00
CA ASP A 34 -16.22 -6.79 -17.53
C ASP A 34 -16.89 -8.17 -17.38
N LYS A 35 -16.36 -9.02 -16.49
CA LYS A 35 -16.96 -10.34 -16.18
C LYS A 35 -17.99 -10.30 -15.06
N TYR A 36 -17.94 -9.28 -14.19
CA TYR A 36 -18.73 -9.20 -12.96
C TYR A 36 -19.64 -7.97 -12.94
N ASN A 37 -20.74 -8.08 -12.22
CA ASN A 37 -21.47 -6.92 -11.71
C ASN A 37 -20.74 -6.47 -10.44
N VAL A 38 -19.96 -5.37 -10.54
CA VAL A 38 -19.09 -4.89 -9.46
C VAL A 38 -19.85 -3.93 -8.56
N GLU A 39 -19.90 -4.21 -7.27
CA GLU A 39 -20.39 -3.37 -6.20
C GLU A 39 -19.26 -3.05 -5.22
N VAL A 40 -19.25 -1.86 -4.63
CA VAL A 40 -18.17 -1.38 -3.77
C VAL A 40 -18.72 -0.99 -2.41
N HIS A 41 -18.23 -1.64 -1.37
CA HIS A 41 -18.44 -1.25 0.02
C HIS A 41 -17.26 -0.38 0.47
N SER A 42 -17.46 0.94 0.50
CA SER A 42 -16.40 1.89 0.88
C SER A 42 -16.26 1.94 2.40
N ILE A 43 -15.09 1.61 2.90
CA ILE A 43 -14.76 1.62 4.34
C ILE A 43 -13.83 2.78 4.70
N ASN A 44 -13.79 3.13 5.97
CA ASN A 44 -12.83 4.06 6.55
C ASN A 44 -11.44 3.44 6.61
N TRP A 45 -10.41 4.28 6.73
CA TRP A 45 -9.03 3.87 6.96
C TRP A 45 -8.41 4.74 8.04
N GLY A 46 -8.60 4.32 9.30
CA GLY A 46 -8.26 5.15 10.45
C GLY A 46 -8.86 6.54 10.33
N GLU A 47 -8.09 7.56 10.66
CA GLU A 47 -8.47 8.98 10.58
C GLU A 47 -8.21 9.60 9.18
N THR A 48 -7.87 8.77 8.17
CA THR A 48 -7.56 9.29 6.83
C THR A 48 -8.79 9.91 6.18
N PRO A 49 -8.69 11.16 5.62
CA PRO A 49 -9.82 11.81 4.96
C PRO A 49 -10.40 11.00 3.79
N MET A 50 -11.73 10.95 3.70
CA MET A 50 -12.48 10.23 2.66
C MET A 50 -12.85 11.13 1.47
N ASN A 51 -11.91 11.90 0.95
CA ASN A 51 -12.13 12.89 -0.12
C ASN A 51 -11.20 12.66 -1.32
N ALA A 52 -10.81 11.41 -1.58
CA ALA A 52 -9.90 11.08 -2.66
C ALA A 52 -10.57 10.91 -4.03
N LEU A 53 -11.90 10.76 -4.08
CA LEU A 53 -12.65 10.58 -5.32
C LEU A 53 -13.22 11.93 -5.80
N ASP A 54 -12.97 12.27 -7.07
CA ASP A 54 -13.49 13.48 -7.73
C ASP A 54 -14.63 13.10 -8.68
N VAL A 55 -15.82 13.66 -8.46
CA VAL A 55 -17.02 13.45 -9.29
C VAL A 55 -16.85 13.92 -10.75
N ASN A 56 -15.92 14.84 -11.00
CA ASN A 56 -15.60 15.35 -12.32
C ASN A 56 -14.55 14.50 -13.05
N ASN A 57 -13.88 13.60 -12.35
CA ASN A 57 -12.93 12.66 -12.96
C ASN A 57 -13.68 11.42 -13.47
N PRO A 58 -13.71 11.13 -14.78
CA PRO A 58 -14.41 9.95 -15.31
C PRO A 58 -13.96 8.63 -14.69
N ALA A 59 -12.70 8.49 -14.36
CA ALA A 59 -12.16 7.27 -13.74
C ALA A 59 -12.63 7.09 -12.29
N ASP A 60 -12.87 8.17 -11.56
CA ASP A 60 -13.41 8.14 -10.21
C ASP A 60 -14.94 7.97 -10.23
N LYS A 61 -15.60 8.59 -11.21
CA LYS A 61 -17.04 8.45 -11.42
C LYS A 61 -17.46 7.00 -11.59
N MET A 62 -16.67 6.20 -12.32
CA MET A 62 -16.91 4.76 -12.48
C MET A 62 -16.95 4.01 -11.12
N ILE A 63 -16.13 4.42 -10.15
CA ILE A 63 -16.12 3.87 -8.80
C ILE A 63 -17.31 4.38 -8.01
N LEU A 64 -17.55 5.70 -8.03
CA LEU A 64 -18.65 6.36 -7.29
C LEU A 64 -20.02 5.77 -7.64
N GLU A 65 -20.27 5.47 -8.93
CA GLU A 65 -21.50 4.85 -9.41
C GLU A 65 -21.74 3.42 -8.90
N ARG A 66 -20.73 2.80 -8.28
CA ARG A 66 -20.77 1.42 -7.75
C ARG A 66 -20.70 1.34 -6.23
N ILE A 67 -20.55 2.48 -5.57
CA ILE A 67 -20.58 2.51 -4.10
C ILE A 67 -22.01 2.30 -3.64
N VAL A 68 -22.20 1.25 -2.83
CA VAL A 68 -23.46 0.86 -2.23
C VAL A 68 -23.29 0.74 -0.71
N PRO A 69 -24.38 0.81 0.10
CA PRO A 69 -24.31 0.51 1.52
C PRO A 69 -23.68 -0.87 1.80
N GLU A 70 -23.01 -1.00 2.95
CA GLU A 70 -22.39 -2.29 3.36
C GLU A 70 -23.50 -3.26 3.85
N GLU A 71 -24.26 -3.76 2.90
CA GLU A 71 -25.35 -4.71 3.11
C GLU A 71 -25.21 -5.90 2.16
N PHE A 72 -25.62 -7.08 2.61
CA PHE A 72 -25.60 -8.29 1.81
C PHE A 72 -27.03 -8.86 1.69
N PRO A 73 -27.90 -8.27 0.86
CA PRO A 73 -29.26 -8.80 0.64
C PRO A 73 -29.24 -10.21 0.04
N THR A 74 -28.17 -10.55 -0.68
CA THR A 74 -27.86 -11.89 -1.17
C THR A 74 -26.38 -12.15 -1.03
N GLN A 75 -25.98 -13.42 -0.84
CA GLN A 75 -24.58 -13.80 -0.83
C GLN A 75 -23.93 -13.48 -2.18
N PRO A 76 -22.86 -12.64 -2.26
CA PRO A 76 -22.19 -12.37 -3.51
C PRO A 76 -21.47 -13.61 -4.04
N ASP A 77 -21.36 -13.73 -5.36
CA ASP A 77 -20.61 -14.84 -5.97
C ASP A 77 -19.12 -14.71 -5.66
N LEU A 78 -18.56 -13.52 -5.88
CA LEU A 78 -17.19 -13.16 -5.56
C LEU A 78 -17.17 -12.05 -4.51
N TYR A 79 -16.37 -12.21 -3.46
CA TYR A 79 -16.10 -11.19 -2.46
C TYR A 79 -14.61 -10.91 -2.39
N ILE A 80 -14.24 -9.63 -2.46
CA ILE A 80 -12.85 -9.19 -2.37
C ILE A 80 -12.72 -8.20 -1.22
N SER A 81 -11.91 -8.54 -0.21
CA SER A 81 -11.59 -7.65 0.90
C SER A 81 -10.20 -7.05 0.70
N VAL A 82 -10.12 -5.71 0.62
CA VAL A 82 -8.86 -4.97 0.48
C VAL A 82 -8.60 -4.22 1.77
N SER A 83 -7.87 -4.83 2.70
CA SER A 83 -7.62 -4.28 4.03
C SER A 83 -6.45 -5.00 4.71
N ILE A 84 -6.21 -4.71 6.00
CA ILE A 84 -5.35 -5.55 6.84
C ILE A 84 -6.04 -6.91 7.06
N PRO A 85 -5.29 -8.01 7.19
CA PRO A 85 -5.89 -9.36 7.26
C PRO A 85 -6.89 -9.58 8.40
N THR A 86 -6.75 -8.93 9.55
CA THR A 86 -7.72 -9.03 10.66
C THR A 86 -9.15 -8.68 10.23
N GLU A 87 -9.31 -7.84 9.21
CA GLU A 87 -10.60 -7.44 8.63
C GLU A 87 -11.17 -8.44 7.60
N PHE A 88 -10.47 -9.54 7.31
CA PHE A 88 -10.91 -10.53 6.34
C PHE A 88 -12.03 -11.39 6.88
N ASN A 89 -13.24 -11.19 6.38
CA ASN A 89 -14.42 -11.99 6.68
C ASN A 89 -14.96 -12.58 5.38
N PRO A 90 -15.00 -13.92 5.22
CA PRO A 90 -15.49 -14.57 4.01
C PRO A 90 -17.03 -14.53 3.98
N VAL A 91 -17.60 -13.70 3.13
CA VAL A 91 -19.06 -13.56 2.97
C VAL A 91 -19.56 -14.01 1.59
N GLY A 92 -18.66 -14.11 0.62
CA GLY A 92 -18.97 -14.57 -0.74
C GLY A 92 -19.01 -16.09 -0.88
N LYS A 93 -19.47 -16.56 -2.04
CA LYS A 93 -19.28 -17.97 -2.42
C LYS A 93 -17.81 -18.28 -2.68
N TYR A 94 -17.03 -17.29 -3.15
CA TYR A 94 -15.59 -17.31 -3.28
C TYR A 94 -15.01 -16.00 -2.74
N ASN A 95 -13.91 -16.07 -1.99
CA ASN A 95 -13.40 -14.95 -1.18
C ASN A 95 -11.93 -14.73 -1.44
N ILE A 96 -11.57 -13.49 -1.79
CA ILE A 96 -10.19 -13.05 -2.02
C ILE A 96 -9.79 -12.03 -0.97
N GLY A 97 -8.69 -12.27 -0.24
CA GLY A 97 -8.05 -11.28 0.62
C GLY A 97 -6.95 -10.54 -0.14
N ILE A 98 -6.91 -9.22 -0.07
CA ILE A 98 -5.82 -8.42 -0.64
C ILE A 98 -5.26 -7.50 0.43
N THR A 99 -3.96 -7.63 0.72
CA THR A 99 -3.30 -6.83 1.75
C THR A 99 -1.99 -6.21 1.27
N ALA A 100 -1.72 -4.99 1.75
CA ALA A 100 -0.50 -4.25 1.46
C ALA A 100 0.62 -4.46 2.49
N GLY A 101 0.34 -5.07 3.66
CA GLY A 101 1.37 -5.40 4.65
C GLY A 101 2.24 -6.54 4.10
N ILE A 102 3.44 -6.70 4.46
CA ILE A 102 4.16 -6.54 5.70
C ILE A 102 5.42 -5.72 5.46
N GLU A 103 5.84 -4.96 6.49
CA GLU A 103 7.07 -4.16 6.47
C GLU A 103 8.16 -4.70 7.40
N THR A 104 7.94 -5.88 7.99
CA THR A 104 8.81 -6.52 8.99
C THR A 104 9.13 -7.96 8.57
N THR A 105 9.83 -8.71 9.41
CA THR A 105 10.20 -10.11 9.13
C THR A 105 9.11 -11.12 9.50
N GLN A 106 8.01 -10.70 10.14
CA GLN A 106 7.01 -11.62 10.68
C GLN A 106 5.61 -11.02 10.64
N ALA A 107 4.62 -11.81 10.21
CA ALA A 107 3.20 -11.52 10.34
C ALA A 107 2.68 -12.00 11.70
N SER A 108 1.69 -11.32 12.29
CA SER A 108 1.06 -11.78 13.53
C SER A 108 0.26 -13.08 13.32
N VAL A 109 0.01 -13.81 14.41
CA VAL A 109 -0.80 -15.02 14.35
C VAL A 109 -2.21 -14.74 13.85
N GLU A 110 -2.81 -13.63 14.28
CA GLU A 110 -4.13 -13.17 13.85
C GLU A 110 -4.18 -12.90 12.34
N TRP A 111 -3.08 -12.41 11.75
CA TRP A 111 -2.99 -12.21 10.31
C TRP A 111 -2.90 -13.55 9.58
N VAL A 112 -2.13 -14.51 10.07
CA VAL A 112 -2.02 -15.87 9.51
C VAL A 112 -3.38 -16.57 9.54
N GLU A 113 -4.09 -16.51 10.68
CA GLU A 113 -5.46 -17.06 10.82
C GLU A 113 -6.43 -16.42 9.83
N ALA A 114 -6.35 -15.10 9.69
CA ALA A 114 -7.22 -14.35 8.80
C ALA A 114 -6.98 -14.68 7.31
N MET A 115 -5.73 -14.84 6.91
CA MET A 115 -5.38 -15.30 5.56
C MET A 115 -5.98 -16.68 5.26
N ASN A 116 -6.03 -17.57 6.26
CA ASN A 116 -6.60 -18.90 6.10
C ASN A 116 -8.14 -18.93 5.98
N ARG A 117 -8.82 -17.84 6.34
CA ARG A 117 -10.28 -17.72 6.14
C ARG A 117 -10.68 -17.48 4.68
N MET A 118 -9.77 -16.94 3.88
CA MET A 118 -10.03 -16.63 2.46
C MET A 118 -9.71 -17.83 1.57
N ASP A 119 -10.27 -17.88 0.36
CA ASP A 119 -9.98 -18.96 -0.61
C ASP A 119 -8.62 -18.77 -1.27
N VAL A 120 -8.24 -17.51 -1.55
CA VAL A 120 -6.92 -17.11 -2.04
C VAL A 120 -6.59 -15.70 -1.53
N ASN A 121 -5.30 -15.42 -1.37
CA ASN A 121 -4.83 -14.13 -0.93
C ASN A 121 -3.87 -13.51 -1.93
N PHE A 122 -3.98 -12.19 -2.15
CA PHE A 122 -3.02 -11.43 -2.94
C PHE A 122 -2.27 -10.46 -2.06
N VAL A 123 -0.96 -10.45 -2.19
CA VAL A 123 -0.04 -9.54 -1.51
C VAL A 123 0.72 -8.70 -2.53
N ILE A 124 1.25 -7.55 -2.12
CA ILE A 124 1.75 -6.55 -3.08
C ILE A 124 3.22 -6.66 -3.41
N SER A 125 3.96 -7.59 -2.77
CA SER A 125 5.38 -7.81 -3.03
C SER A 125 5.81 -9.24 -2.74
N GLU A 126 6.94 -9.64 -3.33
CA GLU A 126 7.59 -10.93 -3.03
C GLU A 126 8.03 -10.99 -1.56
N HIS A 127 8.45 -9.85 -1.00
CA HIS A 127 8.76 -9.76 0.43
C HIS A 127 7.55 -10.12 1.30
N ALA A 128 6.39 -9.51 1.06
CA ALA A 128 5.19 -9.80 1.84
C ALA A 128 4.80 -11.29 1.72
N LYS A 129 4.87 -11.86 0.50
CA LYS A 129 4.64 -13.29 0.29
C LYS A 129 5.60 -14.14 1.10
N ALA A 130 6.89 -13.89 1.01
CA ALA A 130 7.92 -14.65 1.73
C ALA A 130 7.74 -14.58 3.25
N VAL A 131 7.32 -13.41 3.79
CA VAL A 131 7.07 -13.26 5.22
C VAL A 131 5.84 -14.06 5.65
N PHE A 132 4.73 -14.03 4.91
CA PHE A 132 3.56 -14.87 5.22
C PHE A 132 3.89 -16.37 5.14
N ASP A 133 4.62 -16.80 4.12
CA ASP A 133 5.04 -18.20 3.95
C ASP A 133 5.97 -18.67 5.09
N ALA A 134 6.78 -17.76 5.66
CA ALA A 134 7.71 -18.04 6.75
C ALA A 134 7.09 -17.92 8.14
N SER A 135 5.97 -17.21 8.31
CA SER A 135 5.35 -16.98 9.61
C SER A 135 4.61 -18.23 10.10
N LYS A 136 5.18 -18.87 11.12
CA LYS A 136 4.66 -20.11 11.70
C LYS A 136 4.62 -20.01 13.22
N TYR A 137 3.53 -20.48 13.82
CA TYR A 137 3.29 -20.42 15.25
C TYR A 137 2.93 -21.80 15.78
N GLN A 138 3.42 -22.14 16.97
CA GLN A 138 3.00 -23.36 17.66
C GLN A 138 1.60 -23.16 18.23
N ALA A 139 0.66 -24.00 17.87
CA ALA A 139 -0.67 -24.01 18.44
C ALA A 139 -0.68 -24.93 19.69
N HIS A 140 -1.17 -24.40 20.81
CA HIS A 140 -1.30 -25.13 22.07
C HIS A 140 -2.78 -25.24 22.47
N ASN A 141 -3.14 -26.35 23.14
CA ASN A 141 -4.46 -26.51 23.76
C ASN A 141 -4.51 -25.75 25.11
N GLU A 142 -5.68 -25.77 25.76
CA GLU A 142 -5.91 -25.16 27.08
C GLU A 142 -4.98 -25.74 28.20
N HIS A 143 -4.38 -26.90 27.99
CA HIS A 143 -3.45 -27.53 28.91
C HIS A 143 -1.98 -27.24 28.58
N GLY A 144 -1.69 -26.42 27.58
CA GLY A 144 -0.34 -26.05 27.15
C GLY A 144 0.35 -27.10 26.28
N GLU A 145 -0.34 -28.15 25.86
CA GLU A 145 0.23 -29.18 24.98
C GLU A 145 0.20 -28.69 23.51
N GLN A 146 1.28 -28.89 22.79
CA GLN A 146 1.35 -28.54 21.37
C GLN A 146 0.44 -29.43 20.56
N ILE A 147 -0.55 -28.85 19.89
CA ILE A 147 -1.55 -29.54 19.08
C ILE A 147 -1.34 -29.38 17.57
N GLY A 148 -0.43 -28.49 17.16
CA GLY A 148 -0.17 -28.26 15.74
C GLY A 148 0.71 -27.05 15.47
N VAL A 149 0.73 -26.66 14.19
CA VAL A 149 1.39 -25.43 13.72
C VAL A 149 0.35 -24.60 12.99
N MET A 150 0.27 -23.31 13.35
CA MET A 150 -0.49 -22.30 12.62
C MET A 150 0.42 -21.69 11.57
N GLU A 151 0.09 -21.87 10.30
CA GLU A 151 0.79 -21.31 9.14
C GLU A 151 -0.21 -20.96 8.04
N CYS A 152 0.19 -20.19 7.04
CA CYS A 152 -0.65 -19.91 5.88
C CYS A 152 -0.76 -21.15 4.99
N VAL A 153 -1.98 -21.74 4.92
CA VAL A 153 -2.27 -22.93 4.11
C VAL A 153 -3.04 -22.62 2.83
N LYS A 154 -3.56 -21.39 2.70
CA LYS A 154 -4.24 -20.92 1.50
C LYS A 154 -3.25 -20.33 0.50
N PRO A 155 -3.53 -20.40 -0.81
CA PRO A 155 -2.65 -19.83 -1.82
C PRO A 155 -2.39 -18.35 -1.58
N ILE A 156 -1.13 -17.94 -1.73
CA ILE A 156 -0.69 -16.54 -1.68
C ILE A 156 -0.01 -16.21 -3.00
N GLU A 157 -0.52 -15.20 -3.70
CA GLU A 157 0.03 -14.72 -4.96
C GLU A 157 0.44 -13.26 -4.87
N VAL A 158 1.44 -12.87 -5.67
CA VAL A 158 1.88 -11.48 -5.72
C VAL A 158 1.11 -10.71 -6.78
N LEU A 159 0.41 -9.68 -6.35
CA LEU A 159 -0.22 -8.67 -7.20
C LEU A 159 0.36 -7.31 -6.87
N HIS A 160 1.40 -6.90 -7.58
CA HIS A 160 2.06 -5.61 -7.36
C HIS A 160 1.11 -4.43 -7.52
N ASN A 161 1.39 -3.35 -6.79
CA ASN A 161 0.75 -2.08 -7.04
C ASN A 161 1.17 -1.54 -8.41
N CYS A 162 0.25 -0.90 -9.12
CA CYS A 162 0.59 -0.16 -10.32
C CYS A 162 0.92 1.31 -10.01
N VAL A 163 1.54 1.95 -10.98
CA VAL A 163 1.74 3.39 -11.00
C VAL A 163 1.09 4.00 -12.23
N ASP A 164 0.42 5.14 -12.04
CA ASP A 164 -0.10 5.90 -13.17
C ASP A 164 1.05 6.57 -13.95
N THR A 165 1.44 5.94 -15.05
CA THR A 165 2.52 6.43 -15.93
C THR A 165 2.10 7.59 -16.83
N TYR A 166 0.84 8.02 -16.80
CA TYR A 166 0.41 9.27 -17.43
C TYR A 166 0.74 10.48 -16.57
N THR A 167 0.60 10.33 -15.25
CA THR A 167 0.93 11.36 -14.27
C THR A 167 2.40 11.25 -13.86
N TYR A 168 2.83 10.09 -13.35
CA TYR A 168 4.21 9.89 -12.88
C TYR A 168 5.13 9.51 -14.04
N LYS A 169 5.93 10.46 -14.46
CA LYS A 169 6.86 10.32 -15.59
C LYS A 169 7.90 11.43 -15.56
N LYS A 170 8.94 11.26 -16.38
CA LYS A 170 9.88 12.35 -16.64
C LYS A 170 9.14 13.52 -17.30
N THR A 171 9.22 14.69 -16.70
CA THR A 171 8.51 15.91 -17.09
C THR A 171 9.49 17.06 -17.25
N ASN A 172 9.34 17.88 -18.28
CA ASN A 172 10.18 19.04 -18.51
C ASN A 172 9.76 20.21 -17.59
N ARG A 173 10.69 21.12 -17.32
CA ARG A 173 10.47 22.28 -16.43
C ARG A 173 9.24 23.14 -16.83
N SER A 174 8.98 23.30 -18.13
CA SER A 174 7.82 24.08 -18.62
C SER A 174 6.47 23.43 -18.36
N GLN A 175 6.46 22.17 -17.95
CA GLN A 175 5.25 21.38 -17.69
C GLN A 175 5.03 21.12 -16.19
N LEU A 176 5.92 21.67 -15.33
CA LEU A 176 5.75 21.58 -13.89
C LEU A 176 4.61 22.46 -13.41
N GLU A 177 3.86 22.00 -12.43
CA GLU A 177 2.84 22.81 -11.74
C GLU A 177 3.51 24.04 -11.11
N SER A 178 2.94 25.22 -11.38
CA SER A 178 3.54 26.49 -10.99
C SER A 178 3.72 26.63 -9.48
N SER A 179 2.76 26.14 -8.69
CA SER A 179 2.81 26.14 -7.23
C SER A 179 4.11 25.50 -6.69
N VAL A 180 4.44 24.31 -7.22
CA VAL A 180 5.63 23.55 -6.82
C VAL A 180 6.89 24.15 -7.41
N LYS A 181 6.84 24.55 -8.69
CA LYS A 181 7.98 25.15 -9.38
C LYS A 181 8.46 26.40 -8.65
N ASP A 182 7.55 27.33 -8.37
CA ASP A 182 7.88 28.61 -7.75
C ASP A 182 8.34 28.41 -6.30
N MET A 183 7.73 27.48 -5.55
CA MET A 183 8.18 27.12 -4.20
C MET A 183 9.62 26.58 -4.20
N ILE A 184 9.96 25.64 -5.05
CA ILE A 184 11.30 25.02 -5.08
C ILE A 184 12.35 25.96 -5.72
N ASP A 185 11.95 26.89 -6.58
CA ASP A 185 12.84 27.88 -7.15
C ASP A 185 13.43 28.85 -6.09
N THR A 186 12.76 29.01 -4.95
CA THR A 186 13.29 29.81 -3.83
C THR A 186 14.49 29.17 -3.12
N ILE A 187 14.68 27.85 -3.25
CA ILE A 187 15.78 27.11 -2.63
C ILE A 187 17.08 27.47 -3.35
N PRO A 188 18.16 27.91 -2.64
CA PRO A 188 19.42 28.28 -3.27
C PRO A 188 20.23 27.10 -3.81
N GLU A 189 20.15 25.92 -3.17
CA GLU A 189 20.93 24.74 -3.53
C GLU A 189 20.52 24.18 -4.90
N LYS A 190 21.52 23.92 -5.75
CA LYS A 190 21.32 23.32 -7.08
C LYS A 190 21.20 21.79 -7.05
N PHE A 191 21.56 21.18 -5.92
CA PHE A 191 21.37 19.75 -5.65
C PHE A 191 20.59 19.60 -4.36
N ASN A 192 19.42 19.01 -4.43
CA ASN A 192 18.64 18.63 -3.25
C ASN A 192 18.31 17.15 -3.31
N TYR A 193 18.48 16.47 -2.17
CA TYR A 193 17.83 15.20 -1.91
C TYR A 193 16.35 15.46 -1.62
N LEU A 194 15.51 14.51 -1.94
CA LEU A 194 14.09 14.56 -1.63
C LEU A 194 13.69 13.29 -0.88
N PHE A 195 13.07 13.45 0.26
CA PHE A 195 12.32 12.42 0.96
C PHE A 195 10.82 12.67 0.79
N VAL A 196 10.05 11.60 0.54
CA VAL A 196 8.58 11.63 0.49
C VAL A 196 8.02 10.50 1.35
N GLY A 197 7.27 10.84 2.37
CA GLY A 197 6.64 9.88 3.28
C GLY A 197 6.19 10.54 4.58
N HIS A 198 5.55 9.76 5.46
CA HIS A 198 5.15 10.23 6.79
C HIS A 198 6.28 10.05 7.80
N TRP A 199 6.37 10.92 8.77
CA TRP A 199 7.20 10.72 9.96
C TRP A 199 6.35 10.01 11.01
N LEU A 200 6.44 8.69 11.03
CA LEU A 200 5.54 7.82 11.78
C LEU A 200 5.80 7.83 13.30
N LYS A 201 4.96 7.08 14.03
CA LYS A 201 5.09 6.81 15.46
C LYS A 201 6.42 6.10 15.75
N GLY A 202 7.05 6.45 16.86
CA GLY A 202 8.33 5.93 17.34
C GLY A 202 9.22 7.05 17.87
N ASP A 203 10.15 6.71 18.76
CA ASP A 203 11.19 7.64 19.18
C ASP A 203 12.05 8.05 17.98
N VAL A 204 12.81 9.15 18.11
CA VAL A 204 13.65 9.65 17.02
C VAL A 204 14.65 8.58 16.57
N GLY A 205 14.56 8.18 15.31
CA GLY A 205 15.35 7.09 14.74
C GLY A 205 14.80 5.69 15.00
N GLN A 206 13.64 5.57 15.67
CA GLN A 206 12.97 4.30 15.92
C GLN A 206 11.65 4.16 15.14
N ASP A 207 11.21 5.19 14.43
CA ASP A 207 10.07 5.08 13.53
C ASP A 207 10.42 4.28 12.26
N ARG A 208 9.42 3.65 11.65
CA ARG A 208 9.60 2.79 10.46
C ARG A 208 10.24 3.53 9.28
N LYS A 209 9.90 4.79 9.05
CA LYS A 209 10.48 5.58 7.94
C LYS A 209 11.87 6.11 8.23
N ASN A 210 12.28 6.09 9.50
CA ASN A 210 13.62 6.44 9.98
C ASN A 210 14.09 7.85 9.54
N VAL A 211 13.14 8.79 9.55
CA VAL A 211 13.39 10.16 9.08
C VAL A 211 14.41 10.87 9.97
N GLY A 212 14.39 10.60 11.28
CA GLY A 212 15.35 11.15 12.23
C GLY A 212 16.80 10.77 11.91
N LEU A 213 17.05 9.51 11.57
CA LEU A 213 18.38 9.04 11.15
C LEU A 213 18.80 9.68 9.81
N LEU A 214 17.88 9.79 8.85
CA LEU A 214 18.14 10.46 7.56
C LEU A 214 18.59 11.90 7.78
N VAL A 215 17.88 12.65 8.62
CA VAL A 215 18.23 14.04 8.96
C VAL A 215 19.59 14.12 9.67
N LYS A 216 19.84 13.23 10.64
CA LYS A 216 21.10 13.20 11.38
C LYS A 216 22.28 12.92 10.45
N ILE A 217 22.20 11.89 9.63
CA ILE A 217 23.29 11.53 8.70
C ILE A 217 23.49 12.63 7.65
N PHE A 218 22.42 13.26 7.17
CA PHE A 218 22.53 14.39 6.25
C PHE A 218 23.30 15.54 6.88
N TYR A 219 23.03 15.93 8.12
CA TYR A 219 23.77 16.95 8.82
C TYR A 219 25.22 16.56 9.08
N GLU A 220 25.49 15.37 9.64
CA GLU A 220 26.83 14.90 9.97
C GLU A 220 27.73 14.78 8.73
N LEU A 221 27.15 14.38 7.59
CA LEU A 221 27.90 14.25 6.34
C LEU A 221 28.22 15.61 5.73
N PHE A 222 27.20 16.47 5.58
CA PHE A 222 27.32 17.70 4.79
C PHE A 222 27.62 18.97 5.62
N LYS A 223 27.85 18.87 6.95
CA LYS A 223 28.40 19.97 7.75
C LYS A 223 29.85 20.30 7.37
N ARG A 224 30.56 19.33 6.75
CA ARG A 224 31.97 19.43 6.37
C ARG A 224 32.19 20.41 5.24
N THR A 225 33.25 21.23 5.35
CA THR A 225 33.60 22.28 4.38
C THR A 225 34.04 21.75 3.01
N GLU A 226 34.49 20.48 2.93
CA GLU A 226 34.90 19.85 1.68
C GLU A 226 33.81 19.84 0.60
N PHE A 227 32.55 19.81 1.00
CA PHE A 227 31.41 19.81 0.07
C PHE A 227 31.04 21.21 -0.46
N GLU A 228 31.63 22.29 0.05
CA GLU A 228 31.38 23.65 -0.43
C GLU A 228 31.88 23.89 -1.85
N LYS A 229 32.93 23.17 -2.26
CA LYS A 229 33.55 23.27 -3.61
C LYS A 229 33.05 22.18 -4.57
N SER A 230 31.78 21.86 -4.54
CA SER A 230 31.21 20.82 -5.40
C SER A 230 30.95 21.29 -6.84
N GLN A 231 30.73 20.33 -7.76
CA GLN A 231 30.27 20.60 -9.12
C GLN A 231 28.92 21.35 -9.20
N PHE A 232 28.19 21.42 -8.10
CA PHE A 232 26.91 22.12 -7.98
C PHE A 232 27.07 23.53 -7.40
N GLY A 233 28.30 23.94 -7.04
CA GLY A 233 28.61 25.26 -6.51
C GLY A 233 28.17 25.47 -5.07
N GLY A 234 28.24 24.43 -4.23
CA GLY A 234 27.92 24.46 -2.82
C GLY A 234 27.53 23.07 -2.30
N ARG A 235 27.16 23.00 -1.03
CA ARG A 235 26.65 21.80 -0.37
C ARG A 235 25.24 21.47 -0.87
N PRO A 236 24.77 20.24 -0.74
CA PRO A 236 23.38 19.89 -1.07
C PRO A 236 22.41 20.39 -0.01
N GLY A 237 21.14 20.51 -0.39
CA GLY A 237 19.99 20.63 0.50
C GLY A 237 19.24 19.30 0.65
N LEU A 238 18.37 19.21 1.65
CA LEU A 238 17.43 18.12 1.85
C LEU A 238 16.00 18.67 1.89
N ILE A 239 15.14 18.18 1.02
CA ILE A 239 13.72 18.50 1.01
C ILE A 239 12.96 17.33 1.65
N LEU A 240 12.21 17.61 2.69
CA LEU A 240 11.33 16.65 3.37
C LEU A 240 9.88 16.96 3.00
N LYS A 241 9.27 16.16 2.14
CA LYS A 241 7.82 16.13 1.95
C LYS A 241 7.26 15.14 2.96
N THR A 242 6.87 15.64 4.11
CA THR A 242 6.44 14.83 5.25
C THR A 242 5.36 15.50 6.07
N GLY A 243 4.65 14.71 6.86
CA GLY A 243 3.68 15.04 7.88
C GLY A 243 3.49 13.82 8.78
N GLU A 244 2.74 13.97 9.86
CA GLU A 244 2.18 12.81 10.58
C GLU A 244 0.95 12.28 9.82
N VAL A 245 0.34 11.21 10.28
CA VAL A 245 -0.79 10.58 9.59
C VAL A 245 -2.03 11.47 9.59
N ASP A 246 -2.19 12.31 10.62
CA ASP A 246 -3.42 13.07 10.88
C ASP A 246 -3.51 14.40 10.10
N SER A 247 -2.47 14.80 9.38
CA SER A 247 -2.42 16.01 8.52
C SER A 247 -3.01 17.30 9.14
N SER A 248 -2.82 17.52 10.44
CA SER A 248 -3.31 18.70 11.13
C SER A 248 -2.30 19.87 11.10
N ILE A 249 -2.74 21.10 11.35
CA ILE A 249 -1.84 22.25 11.48
C ILE A 249 -0.82 22.06 12.62
N LEU A 250 -1.23 21.39 13.69
CA LEU A 250 -0.39 21.04 14.83
C LEU A 250 0.72 20.05 14.47
N ASP A 251 0.53 19.28 13.43
CA ASP A 251 1.45 18.30 12.89
C ASP A 251 2.76 18.95 12.41
N ARG A 252 2.64 20.10 11.73
CA ARG A 252 3.81 20.87 11.28
C ARG A 252 4.72 21.24 12.42
N GLU A 253 4.18 21.70 13.55
CA GLU A 253 4.98 22.12 14.71
C GLU A 253 5.68 20.93 15.37
N LYS A 254 5.04 19.77 15.41
CA LYS A 254 5.66 18.52 15.89
C LYS A 254 6.84 18.11 15.01
N ILE A 255 6.69 18.18 13.67
CA ILE A 255 7.77 17.88 12.73
C ILE A 255 8.94 18.84 12.93
N ILE A 256 8.67 20.15 13.08
CA ILE A 256 9.70 21.15 13.34
C ILE A 256 10.41 20.85 14.66
N SER A 257 9.68 20.48 15.71
CA SER A 257 10.27 20.12 17.01
C SER A 257 11.20 18.91 16.90
N LYS A 258 10.79 17.87 16.16
CA LYS A 258 11.64 16.69 15.88
C LYS A 258 12.91 17.07 15.11
N LEU A 259 12.79 17.94 14.11
CA LEU A 259 13.94 18.47 13.36
C LEU A 259 14.92 19.23 14.24
N GLU A 260 14.43 20.13 15.10
CA GLU A 260 15.28 20.87 16.04
C GLU A 260 15.94 19.97 17.09
N GLN A 261 15.27 18.90 17.52
CA GLN A 261 15.86 17.90 18.41
C GLN A 261 17.05 17.18 17.74
N VAL A 262 16.88 16.74 16.49
CA VAL A 262 17.97 16.11 15.74
C VAL A 262 19.10 17.11 15.49
N LYS A 263 18.78 18.33 15.10
CA LYS A 263 19.76 19.41 14.88
C LYS A 263 20.64 19.68 16.11
N LYS A 264 20.03 19.72 17.30
CA LYS A 264 20.75 19.91 18.57
C LYS A 264 21.67 18.73 18.94
N SER A 265 21.45 17.54 18.38
CA SER A 265 22.30 16.37 18.61
C SER A 265 23.55 16.32 17.72
N VAL A 266 23.71 17.28 16.82
CA VAL A 266 24.88 17.36 15.92
C VAL A 266 25.89 18.34 16.47
N GLU A 267 27.07 17.86 16.79
CA GLU A 267 28.19 18.69 17.23
C GLU A 267 28.87 19.33 16.01
N LEU A 268 29.28 20.60 16.14
CA LEU A 268 29.99 21.35 15.11
C LEU A 268 31.40 21.62 15.56
N GLU A 269 32.37 21.39 14.68
CA GLU A 269 33.76 21.79 14.85
C GLU A 269 33.97 23.21 14.33
N GLU A 270 35.14 23.81 14.62
CA GLU A 270 35.48 25.14 14.14
C GLU A 270 35.43 25.23 12.60
N GLY A 271 34.67 26.17 12.09
CA GLY A 271 34.46 26.37 10.65
C GLY A 271 33.34 25.52 10.03
N GLU A 272 32.78 24.55 10.74
CA GLU A 272 31.62 23.80 10.27
C GLU A 272 30.32 24.58 10.39
N SER A 273 29.36 24.29 9.52
CA SER A 273 27.98 24.77 9.60
C SER A 273 27.01 23.76 9.03
N LEU A 274 25.79 23.74 9.53
CA LEU A 274 24.80 22.78 9.05
C LEU A 274 24.28 23.13 7.65
N PRO A 275 24.09 22.15 6.76
CA PRO A 275 23.40 22.31 5.48
C PRO A 275 21.91 22.61 5.70
N ASN A 276 21.24 23.14 4.67
CA ASN A 276 19.83 23.50 4.77
C ASN A 276 18.91 22.29 4.60
N ILE A 277 17.84 22.26 5.40
CA ILE A 277 16.71 21.32 5.27
C ILE A 277 15.42 22.13 5.07
N TYR A 278 14.59 21.69 4.12
CA TYR A 278 13.34 22.34 3.74
C TYR A 278 12.17 21.41 4.01
N LEU A 279 11.16 21.90 4.69
CA LEU A 279 9.94 21.15 4.98
C LEU A 279 8.83 21.54 3.98
N VAL A 280 8.35 20.58 3.22
CA VAL A 280 7.11 20.68 2.42
C VAL A 280 6.02 19.92 3.18
N HIS A 281 5.18 20.67 3.88
CA HIS A 281 4.08 20.15 4.68
C HIS A 281 2.73 20.39 3.97
N GLY A 282 1.74 19.53 4.23
CA GLY A 282 0.43 19.59 3.60
C GLY A 282 0.30 18.65 2.37
N ASP A 283 -0.91 18.55 1.84
CA ASP A 283 -1.20 17.67 0.72
C ASP A 283 -0.72 18.25 -0.61
N LEU A 284 -0.25 17.37 -1.47
CA LEU A 284 0.02 17.65 -2.87
C LEU A 284 -0.85 16.73 -3.73
N THR A 285 -1.34 17.25 -4.82
CA THR A 285 -1.95 16.43 -5.89
C THR A 285 -0.88 15.57 -6.55
N ASP A 286 -1.29 14.50 -7.24
CA ASP A 286 -0.36 13.62 -7.97
C ASP A 286 0.49 14.40 -9.00
N ARG A 287 -0.08 15.41 -9.65
CA ARG A 287 0.64 16.28 -10.59
C ARG A 287 1.67 17.18 -9.89
N GLU A 288 1.32 17.73 -8.75
CA GLU A 288 2.24 18.52 -7.92
C GLU A 288 3.36 17.64 -7.37
N LEU A 289 3.03 16.43 -6.90
CA LEU A 289 4.04 15.49 -6.42
C LEU A 289 4.98 15.04 -7.55
N ASN A 290 4.44 14.74 -8.74
CA ASN A 290 5.27 14.48 -9.92
C ASN A 290 6.14 15.70 -10.30
N SER A 291 5.62 16.92 -10.15
CA SER A 291 6.38 18.15 -10.38
C SER A 291 7.52 18.30 -9.39
N LEU A 292 7.29 17.98 -8.11
CA LEU A 292 8.32 17.96 -7.08
C LEU A 292 9.43 16.94 -7.41
N TYR A 293 9.07 15.70 -7.77
CA TYR A 293 10.04 14.70 -8.21
C TYR A 293 10.86 15.15 -9.42
N ASN A 294 10.27 15.89 -10.37
CA ASN A 294 10.91 16.32 -11.61
C ASN A 294 11.66 17.63 -11.53
N HIS A 295 11.47 18.46 -10.48
CA HIS A 295 12.09 19.76 -10.40
C HIS A 295 13.61 19.70 -10.56
N ASP A 296 14.20 20.64 -11.30
CA ASP A 296 15.62 20.59 -11.70
C ASP A 296 16.59 20.62 -10.51
N LYS A 297 16.19 21.25 -9.39
CA LYS A 297 16.98 21.32 -8.17
C LYS A 297 16.88 20.04 -7.32
N VAL A 298 15.84 19.21 -7.50
CA VAL A 298 15.73 17.88 -6.92
C VAL A 298 16.55 16.90 -7.76
N LYS A 299 17.58 16.29 -7.20
CA LYS A 299 18.52 15.43 -7.93
C LYS A 299 18.43 13.97 -7.59
N ALA A 300 18.10 13.62 -6.36
CA ALA A 300 17.98 12.24 -5.90
C ALA A 300 16.81 12.10 -4.93
N HIS A 301 16.14 10.95 -4.97
CA HIS A 301 15.21 10.53 -3.94
C HIS A 301 15.95 9.68 -2.90
N VAL A 302 15.70 9.91 -1.60
CA VAL A 302 16.37 9.21 -0.51
C VAL A 302 15.39 8.79 0.57
N THR A 303 15.53 7.58 1.07
CA THR A 303 14.83 7.09 2.25
C THR A 303 15.70 6.12 3.03
N PHE A 304 15.55 6.11 4.35
CA PHE A 304 16.18 5.13 5.23
C PHE A 304 15.12 4.24 5.90
N THR A 305 13.99 4.06 5.23
CA THR A 305 12.89 3.24 5.73
C THR A 305 13.37 1.88 6.21
N LYS A 306 12.89 1.44 7.37
CA LYS A 306 13.22 0.14 7.96
C LYS A 306 12.45 -1.02 7.30
N GLY A 307 11.44 -0.71 6.49
CA GLY A 307 10.66 -1.67 5.71
C GLY A 307 9.50 -1.01 4.97
N GLU A 308 9.18 -1.56 3.81
CA GLU A 308 8.07 -1.17 2.97
C GLU A 308 7.29 -2.42 2.53
N GLY A 309 5.98 -2.37 2.58
CA GLY A 309 5.16 -3.39 1.93
C GLY A 309 5.38 -3.40 0.41
N PHE A 310 5.50 -2.20 -0.19
CA PHE A 310 5.85 -2.03 -1.61
C PHE A 310 6.74 -0.80 -1.85
N GLY A 311 6.39 0.38 -1.30
CA GLY A 311 7.17 1.61 -1.48
C GLY A 311 6.75 2.44 -2.69
N ARG A 312 5.44 2.75 -2.85
CA ARG A 312 4.93 3.58 -3.97
C ARG A 312 5.75 4.85 -4.23
N PRO A 313 6.10 5.69 -3.24
CA PRO A 313 6.89 6.90 -3.49
C PRO A 313 8.25 6.62 -4.15
N LEU A 314 8.88 5.50 -3.83
CA LEU A 314 10.14 5.06 -4.46
C LEU A 314 9.93 4.68 -5.92
N LEU A 315 8.85 3.96 -6.23
CA LEU A 315 8.50 3.61 -7.60
C LEU A 315 8.18 4.87 -8.43
N GLU A 316 7.34 5.76 -7.91
CA GLU A 316 6.97 7.03 -8.54
C GLU A 316 8.20 7.90 -8.83
N ALA A 317 9.08 8.09 -7.85
CA ALA A 317 10.34 8.82 -8.02
C ALA A 317 11.24 8.19 -9.08
N SER A 318 11.32 6.86 -9.12
CA SER A 318 12.16 6.12 -10.09
C SER A 318 11.81 6.43 -11.54
N LEU A 319 10.51 6.71 -11.83
CA LEU A 319 10.03 7.01 -13.19
C LEU A 319 10.55 8.34 -13.75
N THR A 320 11.07 9.22 -12.91
CA THR A 320 11.72 10.47 -13.35
C THR A 320 13.12 10.24 -13.89
N GLY A 321 13.68 9.03 -13.69
CA GLY A 321 15.05 8.66 -14.02
C GLY A 321 16.08 9.37 -13.16
N LYS A 322 15.74 9.87 -11.98
CA LYS A 322 16.68 10.39 -10.98
C LYS A 322 17.15 9.27 -10.07
N PRO A 323 18.36 9.33 -9.51
CA PRO A 323 18.85 8.35 -8.56
C PRO A 323 17.90 8.14 -7.40
N VAL A 324 17.71 6.89 -7.02
CA VAL A 324 16.98 6.47 -5.81
C VAL A 324 17.98 5.83 -4.86
N ILE A 325 17.96 6.29 -3.60
CA ILE A 325 18.78 5.79 -2.50
C ILE A 325 17.82 5.18 -1.48
N ALA A 326 17.94 3.89 -1.24
CA ALA A 326 17.05 3.17 -0.34
C ALA A 326 17.74 1.96 0.29
N PRO A 327 17.27 1.43 1.43
CA PRO A 327 17.76 0.16 1.98
C PRO A 327 17.61 -0.98 0.98
N GLY A 328 18.57 -1.92 0.96
CA GLY A 328 18.54 -3.10 0.09
C GLY A 328 17.65 -4.21 0.66
N TRP A 329 16.43 -3.91 1.13
CA TRP A 329 15.56 -4.86 1.81
C TRP A 329 14.07 -4.48 1.72
N SER A 330 13.19 -5.47 1.75
CA SER A 330 11.72 -5.41 1.77
C SER A 330 11.06 -5.15 0.39
N GLY A 331 9.79 -4.80 0.37
CA GLY A 331 8.94 -4.84 -0.83
C GLY A 331 9.39 -3.96 -2.01
N HIS A 332 10.18 -2.92 -1.78
CA HIS A 332 10.70 -2.11 -2.88
C HIS A 332 11.85 -2.77 -3.68
N MET A 333 12.34 -3.90 -3.21
CA MET A 333 13.33 -4.70 -3.97
C MET A 333 12.73 -5.31 -5.24
N ASP A 334 11.41 -5.40 -5.34
CA ASP A 334 10.73 -5.90 -6.54
C ASP A 334 10.92 -4.98 -7.76
N PHE A 335 11.26 -3.71 -7.53
CA PHE A 335 11.48 -2.73 -8.59
C PHE A 335 12.78 -1.91 -8.46
N LEU A 336 13.56 -2.05 -7.38
CA LEU A 336 14.88 -1.44 -7.26
C LEU A 336 15.99 -2.47 -7.51
N ASN A 337 16.74 -2.24 -8.55
CA ASN A 337 17.85 -3.09 -8.95
C ASN A 337 19.18 -2.49 -8.45
N PRO A 338 20.10 -3.27 -7.82
CA PRO A 338 21.38 -2.78 -7.29
C PRO A 338 22.31 -2.18 -8.35
N GLU A 339 22.17 -2.59 -9.62
CA GLU A 339 22.93 -1.99 -10.71
C GLU A 339 22.42 -0.59 -11.10
N GLN A 340 21.19 -0.23 -10.75
CA GLN A 340 20.48 0.93 -11.25
C GLN A 340 19.98 1.88 -10.14
N ALA A 341 19.98 1.43 -8.88
CA ALA A 341 19.66 2.20 -7.69
C ALA A 341 20.79 2.10 -6.67
N ILE A 342 20.90 3.05 -5.75
CA ILE A 342 21.87 3.02 -4.66
C ILE A 342 21.22 2.30 -3.48
N LEU A 343 21.54 1.04 -3.30
CA LEU A 343 21.02 0.22 -2.23
C LEU A 343 21.97 0.23 -1.03
N LEU A 344 21.41 0.59 0.11
CA LEU A 344 22.13 0.73 1.38
C LEU A 344 22.12 -0.59 2.13
N GLY A 345 23.29 -0.99 2.63
CA GLY A 345 23.44 -2.11 3.53
C GLY A 345 23.03 -1.77 4.97
N GLY A 346 22.86 -2.79 5.78
CA GLY A 346 22.48 -2.67 7.20
C GLY A 346 22.28 -4.04 7.83
N ALA A 347 21.60 -4.06 8.97
CA ALA A 347 21.29 -5.27 9.72
C ALA A 347 19.81 -5.35 10.09
N LEU A 348 19.31 -6.58 10.24
CA LEU A 348 17.99 -6.81 10.83
C LEU A 348 18.09 -6.64 12.35
N GLU A 349 17.34 -5.71 12.89
CA GLU A 349 17.30 -5.38 14.31
C GLU A 349 15.91 -5.61 14.90
N ASP A 350 15.86 -5.88 16.18
CA ASP A 350 14.61 -5.95 16.92
C ASP A 350 13.90 -4.60 16.91
N ILE A 351 12.59 -4.64 16.85
CA ILE A 351 11.78 -3.43 16.78
C ILE A 351 11.68 -2.81 18.16
N HIS A 352 11.97 -1.51 18.27
CA HIS A 352 11.84 -0.79 19.52
C HIS A 352 10.38 -0.71 19.96
N PRO A 353 10.04 -0.93 21.25
CA PRO A 353 8.65 -0.93 21.74
C PRO A 353 7.85 0.33 21.41
N SER A 354 8.51 1.51 21.31
CA SER A 354 7.84 2.76 20.93
C SER A 354 7.21 2.74 19.54
N ALA A 355 7.63 1.80 18.68
CA ALA A 355 7.12 1.64 17.32
C ALA A 355 6.10 0.50 17.19
N PHE A 356 5.81 -0.25 18.24
CA PHE A 356 4.79 -1.30 18.18
C PHE A 356 3.43 -0.74 17.82
N TYR A 357 2.75 -1.46 16.96
CA TYR A 357 1.40 -1.14 16.52
C TYR A 357 0.59 -2.42 16.39
N ASP A 358 -0.55 -2.47 17.07
CA ASP A 358 -1.37 -3.65 17.29
C ASP A 358 -1.50 -4.55 16.05
N ASN A 359 -1.06 -5.81 16.17
CA ASN A 359 -1.10 -6.86 15.14
C ASN A 359 -0.40 -6.52 13.80
N ILE A 360 0.20 -5.34 13.66
CA ILE A 360 0.86 -4.87 12.42
C ILE A 360 2.39 -4.88 12.61
N ILE A 361 2.87 -4.23 13.68
CA ILE A 361 4.29 -4.20 14.05
C ILE A 361 4.40 -4.84 15.43
N ILE A 362 4.77 -6.12 15.45
CA ILE A 362 4.69 -6.98 16.64
C ILE A 362 6.05 -7.19 17.29
N GLU A 363 6.02 -7.51 18.57
CA GLU A 363 7.20 -7.98 19.32
C GLU A 363 7.75 -9.27 18.67
N GLY A 364 9.08 -9.43 18.68
CA GLY A 364 9.78 -10.56 18.07
C GLY A 364 10.00 -10.43 16.55
N ALA A 365 9.27 -9.56 15.89
CA ALA A 365 9.58 -9.20 14.50
C ALA A 365 10.82 -8.29 14.43
N LYS A 366 11.47 -8.30 13.26
CA LYS A 366 12.63 -7.46 12.96
C LYS A 366 12.35 -6.60 11.74
N TRP A 367 13.11 -5.54 11.61
CA TRP A 367 13.19 -4.73 10.40
C TRP A 367 14.64 -4.32 10.12
N MET A 368 14.92 -3.78 8.95
CA MET A 368 16.27 -3.40 8.58
C MET A 368 16.62 -2.01 9.10
N SER A 369 17.69 -1.92 9.88
CA SER A 369 18.36 -0.65 10.18
C SER A 369 19.54 -0.46 9.24
N VAL A 370 19.56 0.69 8.56
CA VAL A 370 20.65 1.06 7.64
C VAL A 370 21.92 1.34 8.44
N ASP A 371 23.06 0.82 7.97
CA ASP A 371 24.37 1.19 8.50
C ASP A 371 24.66 2.68 8.21
N PRO A 372 24.98 3.51 9.22
CA PRO A 372 25.21 4.94 9.03
C PRO A 372 26.34 5.27 8.04
N ASN A 373 27.41 4.45 7.98
CA ASN A 373 28.51 4.67 7.07
C ASN A 373 28.10 4.33 5.63
N MET A 374 27.33 3.26 5.43
CA MET A 374 26.76 2.91 4.14
C MET A 374 25.78 3.98 3.66
N ALA A 375 24.99 4.55 4.55
CA ALA A 375 24.07 5.64 4.24
C ALA A 375 24.84 6.91 3.82
N ALA A 376 25.86 7.32 4.57
CA ALA A 376 26.71 8.45 4.24
C ALA A 376 27.43 8.23 2.90
N THR A 377 27.97 7.03 2.67
CA THR A 377 28.62 6.65 1.41
C THR A 377 27.65 6.74 0.24
N GLY A 378 26.44 6.16 0.36
CA GLY A 378 25.43 6.19 -0.71
C GLY A 378 24.96 7.61 -1.05
N MET A 379 24.80 8.48 -0.04
CA MET A 379 24.50 9.90 -0.27
C MET A 379 25.66 10.61 -0.93
N SER A 380 26.91 10.43 -0.46
CA SER A 380 28.10 11.01 -1.08
C SER A 380 28.22 10.59 -2.55
N GLU A 381 28.03 9.31 -2.86
CA GLU A 381 28.06 8.77 -4.21
C GLU A 381 27.05 9.45 -5.13
N ALA A 382 25.81 9.63 -4.68
CA ALA A 382 24.77 10.31 -5.46
C ALA A 382 25.13 11.77 -5.76
N PHE A 383 25.81 12.45 -4.85
CA PHE A 383 26.21 13.84 -4.98
C PHE A 383 27.48 14.02 -5.83
N LEU A 384 28.53 13.30 -5.52
CA LEU A 384 29.84 13.43 -6.19
C LEU A 384 29.83 12.80 -7.58
N ASN A 385 29.16 11.66 -7.75
CA ASN A 385 29.11 10.88 -8.98
C ASN A 385 27.72 10.90 -9.64
N TYR A 386 27.07 12.07 -9.64
CA TYR A 386 25.68 12.22 -10.11
C TYR A 386 25.43 11.73 -11.54
N LYS A 387 26.29 12.09 -12.50
CA LYS A 387 26.08 11.76 -13.93
C LYS A 387 26.00 10.26 -14.19
N PRO A 388 26.93 9.40 -13.71
CA PRO A 388 26.81 7.95 -13.81
C PRO A 388 25.53 7.39 -13.21
N TRP A 389 25.17 7.82 -12.00
CA TRP A 389 23.95 7.37 -11.33
C TRP A 389 22.68 7.84 -12.05
N ARG A 390 22.69 9.04 -12.61
CA ARG A 390 21.59 9.53 -13.46
C ARG A 390 21.40 8.67 -14.70
N ALA A 391 22.49 8.20 -15.33
CA ALA A 391 22.43 7.29 -16.47
C ALA A 391 21.84 5.93 -16.10
N LYS A 392 22.25 5.36 -14.96
CA LYS A 392 21.69 4.11 -14.40
C LYS A 392 20.21 4.26 -14.07
N ALA A 393 19.81 5.33 -13.38
CA ALA A 393 18.44 5.61 -13.01
C ALA A 393 17.51 5.79 -14.23
N ASN A 394 17.99 6.34 -15.34
CA ASN A 394 17.22 6.38 -16.59
C ASN A 394 16.91 4.98 -17.16
N LYS A 395 17.80 3.99 -16.95
CA LYS A 395 17.52 2.59 -17.32
C LYS A 395 16.45 2.00 -16.41
N LEU A 396 16.57 2.22 -15.10
CA LEU A 396 15.56 1.81 -14.11
C LEU A 396 14.17 2.35 -14.46
N ALA A 397 14.08 3.64 -14.79
CA ALA A 397 12.82 4.27 -15.17
C ALA A 397 12.11 3.57 -16.34
N LYS A 398 12.88 3.11 -17.36
CA LYS A 398 12.31 2.37 -18.49
C LYS A 398 11.79 1.00 -18.08
N VAL A 399 12.53 0.28 -17.24
CA VAL A 399 12.14 -1.04 -16.73
C VAL A 399 10.86 -0.92 -15.90
N ASN A 400 10.84 0.00 -14.94
CA ASN A 400 9.71 0.19 -14.05
C ASN A 400 8.47 0.67 -14.79
N LYS A 401 8.61 1.59 -15.74
CA LYS A 401 7.51 2.00 -16.62
C LYS A 401 6.89 0.83 -17.38
N GLY A 402 7.69 -0.14 -17.81
CA GLY A 402 7.21 -1.35 -18.51
C GLY A 402 6.51 -2.33 -17.59
N ASN A 403 7.05 -2.57 -16.40
CA ASN A 403 6.63 -3.65 -15.52
C ASN A 403 5.51 -3.27 -14.53
N PHE A 404 5.43 -1.99 -14.11
CA PHE A 404 4.53 -1.55 -13.06
C PHE A 404 3.47 -0.54 -13.53
N ASN A 405 3.25 -0.41 -14.86
CA ASN A 405 2.16 0.40 -15.36
C ASN A 405 0.79 -0.27 -15.16
N TYR A 406 -0.24 0.55 -15.17
CA TYR A 406 -1.63 0.15 -14.98
C TYR A 406 -2.03 -1.06 -15.87
N LYS A 407 -1.71 -1.01 -17.17
CA LYS A 407 -2.08 -2.08 -18.13
C LYS A 407 -1.42 -3.42 -17.79
N LYS A 408 -0.15 -3.39 -17.37
CA LYS A 408 0.60 -4.61 -17.02
C LYS A 408 0.02 -5.26 -15.75
N ILE A 409 -0.18 -4.47 -14.70
CA ILE A 409 -0.70 -4.99 -13.43
C ILE A 409 -2.15 -5.45 -13.57
N ARG A 410 -2.98 -4.70 -14.32
CA ARG A 410 -4.33 -5.14 -14.70
C ARG A 410 -4.32 -6.53 -15.36
N SER A 411 -3.47 -6.72 -16.36
CA SER A 411 -3.35 -8.01 -17.04
C SER A 411 -2.91 -9.13 -16.10
N ASN A 412 -2.05 -8.83 -15.13
CA ASN A 412 -1.63 -9.81 -14.12
C ASN A 412 -2.81 -10.16 -13.20
N MET A 413 -3.57 -9.16 -12.73
CA MET A 413 -4.76 -9.39 -11.91
C MET A 413 -5.78 -10.28 -12.63
N TRP A 414 -6.07 -9.99 -13.90
CA TRP A 414 -7.01 -10.81 -14.70
C TRP A 414 -6.58 -12.27 -14.79
N LYS A 415 -5.28 -12.53 -15.01
CA LYS A 415 -4.73 -13.89 -15.01
C LYS A 415 -4.89 -14.61 -13.67
N LEU A 416 -4.70 -13.88 -12.56
CA LEU A 416 -4.92 -14.43 -11.22
C LEU A 416 -6.40 -14.75 -10.98
N LEU A 417 -7.31 -13.87 -11.42
CA LEU A 417 -8.75 -14.14 -11.35
C LEU A 417 -9.14 -15.34 -12.21
N ASP A 418 -8.64 -15.44 -13.45
CA ASP A 418 -8.88 -16.60 -14.33
C ASP A 418 -8.32 -17.91 -13.75
N LYS A 419 -7.23 -17.84 -12.98
CA LYS A 419 -6.59 -19.02 -12.36
C LYS A 419 -7.36 -19.53 -11.15
N TYR A 420 -7.89 -18.64 -10.31
CA TYR A 420 -8.40 -19.00 -9.00
C TYR A 420 -9.91 -18.94 -8.87
N VAL A 421 -10.57 -17.98 -9.51
CA VAL A 421 -12.01 -17.79 -9.35
C VAL A 421 -12.78 -18.81 -10.19
N PRO A 422 -13.66 -19.62 -9.58
CA PRO A 422 -14.47 -20.61 -10.32
C PRO A 422 -15.52 -19.92 -11.21
N GLU A 423 -16.03 -20.66 -12.19
CA GLU A 423 -17.21 -20.22 -12.92
C GLU A 423 -18.45 -20.31 -12.03
N PHE A 424 -19.22 -19.24 -12.01
CA PHE A 424 -20.47 -19.19 -11.25
C PHE A 424 -21.66 -19.50 -12.15
N GLN A 425 -22.57 -20.32 -11.64
CA GLN A 425 -23.82 -20.63 -12.32
C GLN A 425 -24.93 -19.68 -11.89
N ALA A 426 -25.84 -19.38 -12.81
CA ALA A 426 -27.05 -18.62 -12.46
C ALA A 426 -27.78 -19.30 -11.30
N PRO A 427 -28.29 -18.56 -10.34
CA PRO A 427 -29.12 -19.13 -9.28
C PRO A 427 -30.30 -19.87 -9.91
N ALA A 428 -30.62 -21.06 -9.39
CA ALA A 428 -31.76 -21.81 -9.84
C ALA A 428 -33.01 -20.92 -9.72
N LYS A 429 -33.81 -20.87 -10.79
CA LYS A 429 -35.11 -20.17 -10.73
C LYS A 429 -35.87 -20.70 -9.51
N LYS A 430 -36.26 -19.80 -8.59
CA LYS A 430 -37.21 -20.17 -7.54
C LYS A 430 -38.43 -20.77 -8.23
N MET A 431 -38.67 -22.09 -8.02
CA MET A 431 -39.94 -22.64 -8.39
C MET A 431 -41.00 -21.94 -7.54
N GLU A 432 -41.85 -21.17 -8.17
CA GLU A 432 -43.07 -20.72 -7.51
C GLU A 432 -43.91 -21.96 -7.21
N LEU A 433 -43.85 -22.45 -6.00
CA LEU A 433 -44.82 -23.38 -5.51
C LEU A 433 -46.18 -22.70 -5.55
N ASN A 434 -46.94 -22.99 -6.61
CA ASN A 434 -48.35 -22.64 -6.62
C ASN A 434 -49.08 -23.52 -5.57
N LEU A 435 -48.92 -23.13 -4.32
CA LEU A 435 -49.72 -23.72 -3.25
C LEU A 435 -51.20 -23.35 -3.52
N PRO A 436 -52.11 -24.33 -3.52
CA PRO A 436 -53.52 -24.04 -3.67
C PRO A 436 -53.90 -23.07 -2.56
N LYS A 437 -54.56 -21.96 -2.93
CA LYS A 437 -55.11 -21.00 -1.95
C LYS A 437 -56.03 -21.71 -1.01
N LEU A 438 -55.75 -21.72 0.27
CA LEU A 438 -56.70 -22.18 1.29
C LEU A 438 -57.92 -21.22 1.21
N THR A 439 -59.03 -21.72 0.65
CA THR A 439 -60.32 -21.09 0.71
C THR A 439 -60.96 -21.41 2.07
N LYS A 440 -61.32 -20.40 2.81
CA LYS A 440 -62.08 -20.55 4.06
C LYS A 440 -63.39 -21.28 3.70
N VAL A 441 -63.56 -22.50 4.17
CA VAL A 441 -64.82 -23.23 4.04
C VAL A 441 -65.83 -22.48 4.90
N GLY A 442 -66.78 -21.78 4.27
CA GLY A 442 -67.97 -21.25 4.97
C GLY A 442 -68.79 -22.40 5.52
N GLU A 443 -69.44 -22.13 6.65
CA GLU A 443 -70.40 -23.04 7.25
C GLU A 443 -71.48 -23.50 6.22
N GLN A 444 -71.24 -24.64 5.59
CA GLN A 444 -72.20 -25.37 4.83
C GLN A 444 -72.34 -26.76 5.47
N THR A 445 -73.64 -27.06 5.79
CA THR A 445 -74.15 -28.31 6.31
C THR A 445 -73.50 -29.57 5.81
N ALA A 446 -73.30 -30.52 6.73
CA ALA A 446 -72.50 -31.75 6.67
C ALA A 446 -72.96 -32.84 5.69
N ASP A 447 -73.31 -32.55 4.45
CA ASP A 447 -73.88 -33.61 3.55
C ASP A 447 -73.12 -33.85 2.23
N ASN A 448 -71.90 -33.39 2.08
CA ASN A 448 -71.08 -33.81 0.92
C ASN A 448 -69.58 -33.64 1.17
N VAL A 449 -69.00 -34.47 2.03
CA VAL A 449 -67.54 -34.58 2.15
C VAL A 449 -67.12 -35.84 1.34
N PRO A 450 -66.38 -35.74 0.23
CA PRO A 450 -65.84 -36.86 -0.42
C PRO A 450 -64.76 -37.51 0.49
N GLU A 451 -64.89 -38.80 0.70
CA GLU A 451 -63.98 -39.64 1.48
C GLU A 451 -62.57 -39.59 0.89
N VAL A 452 -61.64 -38.87 1.50
CA VAL A 452 -60.25 -38.85 1.11
C VAL A 452 -59.57 -40.13 1.60
N LYS A 453 -59.41 -41.12 0.71
CA LYS A 453 -58.59 -42.31 0.98
C LYS A 453 -57.12 -41.94 1.07
N LEU A 454 -56.58 -41.90 2.29
CA LEU A 454 -55.12 -41.75 2.51
C LEU A 454 -54.38 -42.98 1.98
N PRO A 455 -53.26 -42.77 1.27
CA PRO A 455 -52.43 -43.92 0.82
C PRO A 455 -51.84 -44.65 2.03
N LYS A 456 -51.95 -45.98 2.03
CA LYS A 456 -51.36 -46.86 3.05
C LYS A 456 -49.83 -46.77 2.98
N LEU A 457 -49.21 -46.38 4.10
CA LEU A 457 -47.75 -46.49 4.27
C LEU A 457 -47.31 -47.93 4.18
N MET A 458 -46.55 -48.30 3.16
CA MET A 458 -45.83 -49.57 3.11
C MET A 458 -44.49 -49.46 3.83
N LYS A 459 -44.26 -50.34 4.80
CA LYS A 459 -42.97 -50.54 5.44
C LYS A 459 -41.99 -51.08 4.42
N VAL A 460 -40.92 -50.36 4.12
CA VAL A 460 -39.76 -50.90 3.42
C VAL A 460 -38.96 -51.75 4.40
N LYS A 461 -38.66 -52.99 4.02
CA LYS A 461 -37.81 -53.91 4.78
C LYS A 461 -36.34 -53.52 4.67
#